data_e4e491c9a532e6607afbc57d719d1935
#
_entry.id   e4e491c9a532e6607afbc57d719d1935
#
_cell.length_a   1.000
_cell.length_b   1.000
_cell.length_c   1.000
_cell.angle_alpha   90.00
_cell.angle_beta   90.00
_cell.angle_gamma   90.00
#
_symmetry.space_group_name_H-M   'P 1'
#
loop_
_entity.id
_entity.type
_entity.pdbx_description
1 polymer ?
#
loop_
_entity_poly.entity_id
_entity_poly.type
_entity_poly.pdbx_seq_one_letter_code
_entity_poly.pdbx_strand_id
1 'polypeptide(L)'
;MLPSYEHKLTEIREMISSLLYDILLSSQQSLKAFENNDTDLYASVRSKINTVKAITDTIDTKIIQTIALFGPEANELRDLIVYLKMTNEIDRIVDSIDKYCKRFNNHIFEEYNLTSFNNAIIQLHKTTLHTLEYL
;
A
#
# COMPACT_ATOMS: atom_id res chain seq x y z
N MET A 1 -27.82 -11.76 9.97
CA MET A 1 -26.55 -12.03 9.29
C MET A 1 -25.93 -13.31 9.82
N LEU A 2 -25.42 -14.18 8.94
CA LEU A 2 -24.82 -15.44 9.37
C LEU A 2 -23.48 -15.19 10.07
N PRO A 3 -23.21 -15.87 11.22
CA PRO A 3 -21.93 -15.71 11.91
C PRO A 3 -20.70 -15.98 11.02
N SER A 4 -20.80 -16.92 10.10
CA SER A 4 -19.72 -17.24 9.15
C SER A 4 -19.46 -16.10 8.17
N TYR A 5 -20.49 -15.36 7.76
CA TYR A 5 -20.32 -14.15 6.93
C TYR A 5 -19.60 -13.06 7.73
N GLU A 6 -20.01 -12.81 8.95
CA GLU A 6 -19.36 -11.82 9.81
C GLU A 6 -17.90 -12.17 10.09
N HIS A 7 -17.60 -13.46 10.25
CA HIS A 7 -16.24 -13.93 10.41
C HIS A 7 -15.39 -13.61 9.18
N LYS A 8 -15.91 -13.87 7.98
CA LYS A 8 -15.24 -13.54 6.72
C LYS A 8 -15.02 -12.04 6.55
N LEU A 9 -16.03 -11.25 6.89
CA LEU A 9 -15.94 -9.79 6.82
C LEU A 9 -14.88 -9.25 7.79
N THR A 10 -14.83 -9.76 9.00
CA THR A 10 -13.80 -9.41 9.99
C THR A 10 -12.41 -9.79 9.51
N GLU A 11 -12.25 -10.97 8.95
CA GLU A 11 -10.99 -11.43 8.37
C GLU A 11 -10.49 -10.48 7.27
N ILE A 12 -11.37 -10.07 6.37
CA ILE A 12 -11.05 -9.12 5.30
C ILE A 12 -10.63 -7.77 5.88
N ARG A 13 -11.36 -7.24 6.85
CA ARG A 13 -11.03 -5.98 7.53
C ARG A 13 -9.68 -6.02 8.20
N GLU A 14 -9.36 -7.11 8.89
CA GLU A 14 -8.07 -7.29 9.56
C GLU A 14 -6.93 -7.36 8.54
N MET A 15 -7.13 -8.04 7.43
CA MET A 15 -6.13 -8.10 6.36
C MET A 15 -5.86 -6.72 5.76
N ILE A 16 -6.91 -5.93 5.52
CA ILE A 16 -6.77 -4.57 4.99
C ILE A 16 -6.04 -3.67 6.00
N SER A 17 -6.40 -3.74 7.28
CA SER A 17 -5.75 -2.96 8.33
C SER A 17 -4.25 -3.29 8.45
N SER A 18 -3.92 -4.57 8.43
CA SER A 18 -2.53 -5.03 8.44
C SER A 18 -1.76 -4.54 7.21
N LEU A 19 -2.40 -4.56 6.06
CA LEU A 19 -1.83 -4.09 4.81
C LEU A 19 -1.55 -2.59 4.83
N LEU A 20 -2.48 -1.80 5.33
CA LEU A 20 -2.30 -0.35 5.49
C LEU A 20 -1.13 -0.03 6.42
N TYR A 21 -0.99 -0.78 7.50
CA TYR A 21 0.15 -0.64 8.40
C TYR A 21 1.47 -0.96 7.71
N ASP A 22 1.52 -2.04 6.93
CA ASP A 22 2.70 -2.42 6.15
C ASP A 22 3.08 -1.35 5.12
N ILE A 23 2.10 -0.73 4.48
CA ILE A 23 2.32 0.36 3.54
C ILE A 23 2.89 1.58 4.26
N LEU A 24 2.35 1.90 5.42
CA LEU A 24 2.85 3.01 6.24
C LEU A 24 4.32 2.79 6.59
N LEU A 25 4.68 1.60 7.05
CA LEU A 25 6.06 1.24 7.35
C LEU A 25 6.97 1.33 6.11
N SER A 26 6.51 0.80 4.98
CA SER A 26 7.27 0.85 3.72
C SER A 26 7.50 2.29 3.27
N SER A 27 6.50 3.14 3.43
CA SER A 27 6.60 4.56 3.10
C SER A 27 7.60 5.27 4.00
N GLN A 28 7.59 5.00 5.30
CA GLN A 28 8.56 5.55 6.25
C GLN A 28 9.98 5.09 5.94
N GLN A 29 10.16 3.81 5.60
CA GLN A 29 11.45 3.26 5.22
C GLN A 29 11.97 3.85 3.92
N SER A 30 11.09 4.08 2.94
CA SER A 30 11.45 4.74 1.68
C SER A 30 11.95 6.15 1.93
N LEU A 31 11.26 6.92 2.76
CA LEU A 31 11.68 8.26 3.13
C LEU A 31 13.06 8.26 3.79
N LYS A 32 13.29 7.34 4.69
CA LYS A 32 14.57 7.17 5.38
C LYS A 32 15.67 6.79 4.38
N ALA A 33 15.38 5.93 3.42
CA ALA A 33 16.31 5.55 2.37
C ALA A 33 16.68 6.75 1.49
N PHE A 34 15.71 7.60 1.15
CA PHE A 34 15.97 8.85 0.41
C PHE A 34 16.89 9.78 1.20
N GLU A 35 16.63 9.97 2.48
CA GLU A 35 17.40 10.87 3.33
C GLU A 35 18.85 10.41 3.51
N ASN A 36 19.08 9.09 3.54
CA ASN A 36 20.37 8.47 3.85
C ASN A 36 21.08 7.87 2.64
N ASN A 37 20.50 7.93 1.44
CA ASN A 37 21.01 7.28 0.22
C ASN A 37 21.30 5.79 0.43
N ASP A 38 20.41 5.09 1.14
CA ASP A 38 20.57 3.70 1.49
C ASP A 38 19.94 2.78 0.45
N THR A 39 20.78 2.20 -0.42
CA THR A 39 20.34 1.32 -1.51
C THR A 39 19.84 -0.04 -1.01
N ASP A 40 20.40 -0.56 0.07
CA ASP A 40 19.98 -1.83 0.67
C ASP A 40 18.57 -1.70 1.25
N LEU A 41 18.29 -0.59 1.90
CA LEU A 41 16.97 -0.29 2.41
C LEU A 41 15.94 -0.19 1.28
N TYR A 42 16.33 0.36 0.12
CA TYR A 42 15.49 0.38 -1.07
C TYR A 42 15.11 -1.01 -1.56
N ALA A 43 16.08 -1.90 -1.65
CA ALA A 43 15.83 -3.28 -2.06
C ALA A 43 14.85 -3.96 -1.11
N SER A 44 14.99 -3.73 0.19
CA SER A 44 14.07 -4.22 1.22
C SER A 44 12.66 -3.69 1.03
N VAL A 45 12.51 -2.40 0.77
CA VAL A 45 11.20 -1.76 0.52
C VAL A 45 10.54 -2.35 -0.72
N ARG A 46 11.27 -2.55 -1.79
CA ARG A 46 10.73 -3.13 -3.03
C ARG A 46 10.25 -4.56 -2.83
N SER A 47 11.00 -5.35 -2.07
CA SER A 47 10.57 -6.70 -1.69
C SER A 47 9.24 -6.67 -0.92
N LYS A 48 9.10 -5.74 0.01
CA LYS A 48 7.88 -5.54 0.80
C LYS A 48 6.70 -5.15 -0.09
N ILE A 49 6.92 -4.27 -1.06
CA ILE A 49 5.90 -3.85 -2.02
C ILE A 49 5.37 -5.04 -2.82
N ASN A 50 6.25 -5.91 -3.28
CA ASN A 50 5.83 -7.12 -4.01
C ASN A 50 4.98 -8.02 -3.13
N THR A 51 5.30 -8.15 -1.86
CA THR A 51 4.50 -8.89 -0.88
C THR A 51 3.12 -8.24 -0.71
N VAL A 52 3.05 -6.92 -0.62
CA VAL A 52 1.78 -6.18 -0.52
C VAL A 52 0.88 -6.46 -1.71
N LYS A 53 1.42 -6.45 -2.92
CA LYS A 53 0.64 -6.75 -4.14
C LYS A 53 0.07 -8.17 -4.13
N ALA A 54 0.82 -9.14 -3.67
CA ALA A 54 0.33 -10.50 -3.51
C ALA A 54 -0.82 -10.58 -2.49
N ILE A 55 -0.74 -9.79 -1.42
CA ILE A 55 -1.78 -9.73 -0.40
C ILE A 55 -3.05 -9.06 -0.93
N THR A 56 -2.94 -7.97 -1.69
CA THR A 56 -4.14 -7.34 -2.29
C THR A 56 -4.88 -8.29 -3.21
N ASP A 57 -4.18 -9.09 -4.00
CA ASP A 57 -4.78 -10.11 -4.84
C ASP A 57 -5.52 -11.17 -4.00
N THR A 58 -4.93 -11.58 -2.89
CA THR A 58 -5.56 -12.51 -1.95
C THR A 58 -6.84 -11.93 -1.34
N ILE A 59 -6.80 -10.66 -0.94
CA ILE A 59 -7.96 -9.94 -0.39
C ILE A 59 -9.07 -9.87 -1.43
N ASP A 60 -8.76 -9.47 -2.66
CA ASP A 60 -9.72 -9.39 -3.75
C ASP A 60 -10.40 -10.72 -4.00
N THR A 61 -9.64 -11.80 -4.03
CA THR A 61 -10.17 -13.16 -4.18
C THR A 61 -11.12 -13.51 -3.04
N LYS A 62 -10.76 -13.21 -1.80
CA LYS A 62 -11.61 -13.46 -0.63
C LYS A 62 -12.91 -12.66 -0.69
N ILE A 63 -12.85 -11.41 -1.14
CA ILE A 63 -14.04 -10.57 -1.30
C ILE A 63 -14.97 -11.17 -2.34
N ILE A 64 -14.46 -11.53 -3.51
CA ILE A 64 -15.25 -12.13 -4.58
C ILE A 64 -15.88 -13.45 -4.15
N GLN A 65 -15.11 -14.30 -3.48
CA GLN A 65 -15.62 -15.57 -2.94
C GLN A 65 -16.71 -15.35 -1.90
N THR A 66 -16.56 -14.34 -1.05
CA THR A 66 -17.56 -14.00 -0.03
C THR A 66 -18.86 -13.54 -0.66
N ILE A 67 -18.79 -12.70 -1.69
CA ILE A 67 -19.96 -12.26 -2.46
C ILE A 67 -20.66 -13.47 -3.10
N ALA A 68 -19.91 -14.34 -3.74
CA ALA A 68 -20.45 -15.50 -4.43
C ALA A 68 -21.07 -16.51 -3.46
N LEU A 69 -20.45 -16.71 -2.30
CA LEU A 69 -20.90 -17.73 -1.34
C LEU A 69 -22.11 -17.30 -0.51
N PHE A 70 -22.16 -16.05 -0.08
CA PHE A 70 -23.16 -15.56 0.86
C PHE A 70 -24.27 -14.74 0.21
N GLY A 71 -24.09 -14.24 -1.03
CA GLY A 71 -25.08 -13.40 -1.71
C GLY A 71 -25.53 -12.22 -0.86
N PRO A 72 -24.61 -11.36 -0.37
CA PRO A 72 -24.94 -10.34 0.61
C PRO A 72 -25.97 -9.33 0.07
N GLU A 73 -26.80 -8.80 0.97
CA GLU A 73 -27.75 -7.75 0.65
C GLU A 73 -27.06 -6.41 0.40
N ALA A 74 -27.82 -5.43 -0.10
CA ALA A 74 -27.26 -4.17 -0.63
C ALA A 74 -26.27 -3.46 0.30
N ASN A 75 -26.56 -3.36 1.60
CA ASN A 75 -25.66 -2.68 2.53
C ASN A 75 -24.37 -3.45 2.79
N GLU A 76 -24.48 -4.76 2.89
CA GLU A 76 -23.34 -5.66 3.09
C GLU A 76 -22.47 -5.72 1.82
N LEU A 77 -23.12 -5.79 0.67
CA LEU A 77 -22.42 -5.77 -0.63
C LEU A 77 -21.66 -4.46 -0.83
N ARG A 78 -22.23 -3.34 -0.39
CA ARG A 78 -21.58 -2.03 -0.47
C ARG A 78 -20.26 -2.01 0.30
N ASP A 79 -20.23 -2.58 1.50
CA ASP A 79 -19.00 -2.66 2.30
C ASP A 79 -17.92 -3.46 1.57
N LEU A 80 -18.28 -4.59 0.99
CA LEU A 80 -17.35 -5.42 0.22
C LEU A 80 -16.82 -4.71 -1.03
N ILE A 81 -17.68 -3.97 -1.72
CA ILE A 81 -17.27 -3.16 -2.88
C ILE A 81 -16.33 -2.04 -2.46
N VAL A 82 -16.57 -1.40 -1.30
CA VAL A 82 -15.66 -0.39 -0.77
C VAL A 82 -14.28 -1.00 -0.50
N TYR A 83 -14.22 -2.21 0.04
CA TYR A 83 -12.94 -2.89 0.26
C TYR A 83 -12.21 -3.22 -1.05
N LEU A 84 -12.94 -3.60 -2.10
CA LEU A 84 -12.33 -3.77 -3.43
C LEU A 84 -11.74 -2.47 -3.97
N LYS A 85 -12.44 -1.35 -3.76
CA LYS A 85 -11.92 -0.03 -4.16
C LYS A 85 -10.69 0.34 -3.34
N MET A 86 -10.67 0.01 -2.06
CA MET A 86 -9.51 0.24 -1.19
C MET A 86 -8.29 -0.54 -1.67
N THR A 87 -8.42 -1.82 -1.98
CA THR A 87 -7.29 -2.63 -2.48
C THR A 87 -6.77 -2.08 -3.80
N ASN A 88 -7.65 -1.58 -4.65
CA ASN A 88 -7.28 -0.95 -5.93
C ASN A 88 -6.44 0.32 -5.69
N GLU A 89 -6.85 1.17 -4.77
CA GLU A 89 -6.10 2.37 -4.41
C GLU A 89 -4.77 2.03 -3.71
N ILE A 90 -4.75 0.98 -2.91
CA ILE A 90 -3.53 0.47 -2.28
C ILE A 90 -2.52 0.05 -3.35
N ASP A 91 -2.96 -0.69 -4.37
CA ASP A 91 -2.09 -1.09 -5.48
C ASP A 91 -1.50 0.13 -6.20
N ARG A 92 -2.28 1.19 -6.39
CA ARG A 92 -1.80 2.44 -6.97
C ARG A 92 -0.76 3.12 -6.11
N ILE A 93 -0.98 3.15 -4.80
CA ILE A 93 -0.04 3.75 -3.84
C ILE A 93 1.30 3.02 -3.87
N VAL A 94 1.28 1.69 -3.79
CA VAL A 94 2.52 0.91 -3.79
C VAL A 94 3.24 0.96 -5.13
N ASP A 95 2.51 1.04 -6.25
CA ASP A 95 3.11 1.27 -7.56
C ASP A 95 3.84 2.62 -7.62
N SER A 96 3.26 3.65 -7.03
CA SER A 96 3.88 4.97 -6.94
C SER A 96 5.16 4.92 -6.10
N ILE A 97 5.13 4.26 -4.96
CA ILE A 97 6.31 4.08 -4.10
C ILE A 97 7.41 3.33 -4.86
N ASP A 98 7.06 2.26 -5.57
CA ASP A 98 8.01 1.48 -6.36
C ASP A 98 8.66 2.33 -7.45
N LYS A 99 7.89 3.16 -8.13
CA LYS A 99 8.41 4.09 -9.15
C LYS A 99 9.37 5.10 -8.54
N TYR A 100 9.08 5.65 -7.37
CA TYR A 100 9.99 6.53 -6.66
C TYR A 100 11.30 5.82 -6.34
N CYS A 101 11.21 4.61 -5.81
CA CYS A 101 12.39 3.82 -5.47
C CYS A 101 13.26 3.56 -6.69
N LYS A 102 12.66 3.18 -7.81
CA LYS A 102 13.37 2.94 -9.06
C LYS A 102 14.08 4.19 -9.58
N ARG A 103 13.37 5.30 -9.62
CA ARG A 103 13.94 6.58 -10.10
C ARG A 103 15.08 7.04 -9.24
N PHE A 104 14.92 6.98 -7.94
CA PHE A 104 15.96 7.37 -7.00
C PHE A 104 17.19 6.48 -7.16
N ASN A 105 17.01 5.17 -7.22
CA ASN A 105 18.12 4.24 -7.38
C ASN A 105 18.89 4.47 -8.68
N ASN A 106 18.19 4.82 -9.77
CA ASN A 106 18.81 5.13 -11.06
C ASN A 106 19.55 6.47 -11.07
N HIS A 107 19.17 7.41 -10.22
CA HIS A 107 19.74 8.77 -10.18
C HIS A 107 20.77 8.98 -9.08
N ILE A 108 20.99 7.99 -8.21
CA ILE A 108 21.99 8.07 -7.13
C ILE A 108 23.40 8.37 -7.64
N PHE A 109 23.73 7.98 -8.87
CA PHE A 109 25.04 8.14 -9.49
C PHE A 109 25.17 9.36 -10.39
N GLU A 110 24.12 10.15 -10.57
CA GLU A 110 24.20 11.38 -11.33
C GLU A 110 24.79 12.50 -10.45
N GLU A 111 25.90 13.08 -10.90
CA GLU A 111 26.63 14.13 -10.18
C GLU A 111 25.86 15.45 -10.11
N TYR A 112 24.68 15.53 -10.67
CA TYR A 112 23.87 16.74 -10.61
C TYR A 112 23.35 16.93 -9.20
N ASN A 113 23.67 18.08 -8.62
CA ASN A 113 23.19 18.46 -7.33
C ASN A 113 21.69 18.76 -7.41
N LEU A 114 20.88 17.73 -7.33
CA LEU A 114 19.43 17.80 -7.34
C LEU A 114 18.86 18.01 -5.93
N THR A 115 19.59 18.71 -5.06
CA THR A 115 19.19 18.92 -3.66
C THR A 115 17.80 19.50 -3.56
N SER A 116 17.47 20.51 -4.38
CA SER A 116 16.11 21.10 -4.38
C SER A 116 15.07 20.12 -4.89
N PHE A 117 15.39 19.32 -5.90
CA PHE A 117 14.50 18.31 -6.44
C PHE A 117 14.28 17.18 -5.42
N ASN A 118 15.35 16.71 -4.80
CA ASN A 118 15.27 15.70 -3.74
C ASN A 118 14.45 16.20 -2.55
N ASN A 119 14.63 17.44 -2.15
CA ASN A 119 13.86 18.05 -1.07
C ASN A 119 12.36 18.14 -1.41
N ALA A 120 12.03 18.47 -2.67
CA ALA A 120 10.65 18.49 -3.13
C ALA A 120 10.01 17.10 -3.09
N ILE A 121 10.74 16.07 -3.52
CA ILE A 121 10.28 14.68 -3.46
C ILE A 121 10.08 14.23 -2.01
N ILE A 122 11.03 14.53 -1.13
CA ILE A 122 10.95 14.20 0.30
C ILE A 122 9.72 14.87 0.91
N GLN A 123 9.47 16.13 0.59
CA GLN A 123 8.32 16.87 1.10
C GLN A 123 7.00 16.25 0.60
N LEU A 124 6.93 15.90 -0.66
CA LEU A 124 5.77 15.21 -1.24
C LEU A 124 5.54 13.85 -0.56
N HIS A 125 6.61 13.11 -0.31
CA HIS A 125 6.54 11.83 0.37
C HIS A 125 6.02 11.99 1.82
N LYS A 126 6.50 13.00 2.54
CA LYS A 126 6.02 13.31 3.90
C LYS A 126 4.55 13.66 3.91
N THR A 127 4.08 14.41 2.93
CA THR A 127 2.66 14.74 2.77
C THR A 127 1.82 13.50 2.51
N THR A 128 2.29 12.60 1.64
CA THR A 128 1.63 11.33 1.36
C THR A 128 1.55 10.46 2.60
N LEU A 129 2.65 10.35 3.34
CA LEU A 129 2.72 9.59 4.60
C LEU A 129 1.73 10.14 5.63
N HIS A 130 1.67 11.46 5.77
CA HIS A 130 0.73 12.13 6.67
C HIS A 130 -0.71 11.79 6.30
N THR A 131 -1.04 11.81 5.02
CA THR A 131 -2.37 11.42 4.52
C THR A 131 -2.68 9.96 4.86
N LEU A 132 -1.74 9.05 4.69
CA LEU A 132 -1.91 7.63 5.02
C LEU A 132 -2.17 7.40 6.51
N GLU A 133 -1.59 8.21 7.38
CA GLU A 133 -1.79 8.10 8.83
C GLU A 133 -3.24 8.37 9.25
N TYR A 134 -4.03 9.08 8.43
CA TYR A 134 -5.44 9.37 8.70
C TYR A 134 -6.40 8.33 8.10
N LEU A 135 -5.91 7.37 7.36
CA LEU A 135 -6.73 6.27 6.86
C LEU A 135 -6.88 5.20 7.94
#